data_7e689d7b5f7ae9c5fcdceda872a4778d
#
_entry.id   7e689d7b5f7ae9c5fcdceda872a4778d
#
_cell.length_a   1.000
_cell.length_b   1.000
_cell.length_c   1.000
_cell.angle_alpha   90.00
_cell.angle_beta   90.00
_cell.angle_gamma   90.00
#
_symmetry.space_group_name_H-M   'P 1'
#
loop_
_entity.id
_entity.type
_entity.pdbx_description
1 polymer ?
#
loop_
_entity_poly.entity_id
_entity_poly.type
_entity_poly.pdbx_seq_one_letter_code
_entity_poly.pdbx_strand_id
1 'polypeptide(L)'
;MDVVGDRVSSHYGWSGLMETIEAELRGAGIDPEQVTVEELAPVDNYHWHRLAGTIALANVASIDAADRVVDVGGGIGGPARQLAQRFGCEVTVVDLTPEYCAVGERLTAWTKLENRVSFVCANALEMPFADGSFDVAWTQHASMNIRDKPGLYREMARVIRSGGRLAFFDVLAGPNQPIHFPVPWAGDASLSFLSTPDETRELIAEAGFREIVWLVGDALDEELERANSDPVEPSPHRPLNPGLLNGPDAARMGANVGRNSAEGRIIGAIGVYERN
;
A
#
# COMPACT_ATOMS: atom_id res chain seq x y z
N MET A 1 -17.67 -5.19 -12.90
CA MET A 1 -16.37 -4.47 -12.89
C MET A 1 -16.28 -3.69 -14.19
N ASP A 2 -15.63 -2.53 -14.19
CA ASP A 2 -15.37 -1.85 -15.46
C ASP A 2 -14.11 -2.47 -16.13
N VAL A 3 -13.92 -2.17 -17.43
CA VAL A 3 -12.81 -2.72 -18.22
C VAL A 3 -11.43 -2.38 -17.64
N VAL A 4 -11.31 -1.29 -16.88
CA VAL A 4 -10.05 -0.88 -16.24
C VAL A 4 -9.78 -1.72 -15.00
N GLY A 5 -10.78 -1.95 -14.17
CA GLY A 5 -10.66 -2.80 -12.97
C GLY A 5 -10.26 -4.24 -13.31
N ASP A 6 -10.86 -4.82 -14.36
CA ASP A 6 -10.51 -6.17 -14.85
C ASP A 6 -9.04 -6.23 -15.33
N ARG A 7 -8.54 -5.17 -15.98
CA ARG A 7 -7.14 -5.10 -16.42
C ARG A 7 -6.16 -4.88 -15.29
N VAL A 8 -6.51 -4.09 -14.27
CA VAL A 8 -5.71 -3.90 -13.06
C VAL A 8 -5.60 -5.23 -12.30
N SER A 9 -6.72 -5.89 -12.03
CA SER A 9 -6.72 -7.22 -11.41
C SER A 9 -5.90 -8.24 -12.20
N SER A 10 -5.95 -8.21 -13.54
CA SER A 10 -5.14 -9.08 -14.40
C SER A 10 -3.65 -8.72 -14.40
N HIS A 11 -3.29 -7.47 -14.15
CA HIS A 11 -1.89 -7.04 -14.06
C HIS A 11 -1.21 -7.58 -12.79
N TYR A 12 -1.94 -7.61 -11.67
CA TYR A 12 -1.43 -8.07 -10.38
C TYR A 12 -1.70 -9.56 -10.11
N GLY A 13 -2.80 -10.11 -10.64
CA GLY A 13 -3.16 -11.52 -10.45
C GLY A 13 -2.29 -12.47 -11.29
N TRP A 14 -1.53 -13.34 -10.68
CA TRP A 14 -0.92 -14.49 -11.35
C TRP A 14 -1.07 -15.74 -10.48
N SER A 15 -1.56 -16.80 -11.10
CA SER A 15 -1.78 -18.06 -10.39
C SER A 15 -0.45 -18.66 -9.92
N GLY A 16 -0.39 -19.08 -8.65
CA GLY A 16 0.79 -19.72 -8.07
C GLY A 16 1.65 -18.81 -7.20
N LEU A 17 1.19 -17.59 -6.86
CA LEU A 17 1.93 -16.71 -5.96
C LEU A 17 2.13 -17.35 -4.57
N MET A 18 1.07 -17.96 -4.03
CA MET A 18 1.11 -18.62 -2.72
C MET A 18 2.09 -19.80 -2.70
N GLU A 19 2.01 -20.66 -3.71
CA GLU A 19 2.89 -21.82 -3.87
C GLU A 19 4.35 -21.38 -4.03
N THR A 20 4.60 -20.27 -4.71
CA THR A 20 5.94 -19.73 -4.87
C THR A 20 6.49 -19.21 -3.55
N ILE A 21 5.71 -18.44 -2.79
CA ILE A 21 6.13 -17.94 -1.45
C ILE A 21 6.43 -19.13 -0.53
N GLU A 22 5.55 -20.14 -0.50
CA GLU A 22 5.76 -21.34 0.32
C GLU A 22 7.02 -22.11 -0.07
N ALA A 23 7.26 -22.28 -1.36
CA ALA A 23 8.45 -22.98 -1.87
C ALA A 23 9.75 -22.26 -1.50
N GLU A 24 9.78 -20.92 -1.62
CA GLU A 24 10.94 -20.10 -1.24
C GLU A 24 11.23 -20.18 0.28
N LEU A 25 10.19 -20.08 1.12
CA LEU A 25 10.34 -20.23 2.57
C LEU A 25 10.89 -21.60 2.93
N ARG A 26 10.29 -22.69 2.41
CA ARG A 26 10.74 -24.06 2.66
C ARG A 26 12.15 -24.32 2.13
N GLY A 27 12.47 -23.76 0.95
CA GLY A 27 13.81 -23.83 0.36
C GLY A 27 14.89 -23.18 1.23
N ALA A 28 14.52 -22.16 2.00
CA ALA A 28 15.39 -21.51 2.99
C ALA A 28 15.40 -22.20 4.37
N GLY A 29 14.66 -23.31 4.55
CA GLY A 29 14.54 -24.01 5.81
C GLY A 29 13.59 -23.33 6.82
N ILE A 30 12.74 -22.42 6.36
CA ILE A 30 11.71 -21.75 7.18
C ILE A 30 10.41 -22.54 7.06
N ASP A 31 9.83 -22.92 8.21
CA ASP A 31 8.48 -23.46 8.25
C ASP A 31 7.47 -22.33 8.03
N PRO A 32 6.66 -22.35 6.97
CA PRO A 32 5.69 -21.30 6.70
C PRO A 32 4.72 -21.03 7.86
N GLU A 33 4.35 -22.07 8.64
CA GLU A 33 3.45 -21.90 9.78
C GLU A 33 4.11 -21.24 11.02
N GLN A 34 5.40 -20.97 10.94
CA GLN A 34 6.22 -20.32 11.97
C GLN A 34 6.85 -19.03 11.47
N VAL A 35 6.52 -18.60 10.23
CA VAL A 35 7.10 -17.40 9.62
C VAL A 35 6.68 -16.16 10.39
N THR A 36 7.61 -15.22 10.55
CA THR A 36 7.36 -13.94 11.20
C THR A 36 7.00 -12.85 10.17
N VAL A 37 6.43 -11.75 10.63
CA VAL A 37 6.14 -10.58 9.79
C VAL A 37 7.44 -9.98 9.21
N GLU A 38 8.55 -10.05 9.96
CA GLU A 38 9.87 -9.59 9.53
C GLU A 38 10.44 -10.45 8.39
N GLU A 39 10.21 -11.76 8.43
CA GLU A 39 10.62 -12.68 7.36
C GLU A 39 9.78 -12.53 6.11
N LEU A 40 8.50 -12.15 6.22
CA LEU A 40 7.64 -11.80 5.09
C LEU A 40 7.92 -10.40 4.54
N ALA A 41 8.54 -9.50 5.31
CA ALA A 41 8.74 -8.11 4.93
C ALA A 41 9.33 -7.88 3.52
N PRO A 42 10.23 -8.72 2.98
CA PRO A 42 10.74 -8.54 1.63
C PRO A 42 9.70 -8.67 0.52
N VAL A 43 8.67 -9.51 0.69
CA VAL A 43 7.55 -9.64 -0.26
C VAL A 43 6.37 -8.75 0.14
N ASP A 44 6.14 -8.57 1.43
CA ASP A 44 5.05 -7.79 1.98
C ASP A 44 5.15 -6.29 1.70
N ASN A 45 6.37 -5.75 1.75
CA ASN A 45 6.60 -4.32 1.55
C ASN A 45 6.96 -4.03 0.09
N TYR A 46 6.00 -4.27 -0.79
CA TYR A 46 6.15 -4.12 -2.24
C TYR A 46 5.95 -2.67 -2.72
N HIS A 47 6.03 -1.71 -1.88
CA HIS A 47 5.90 -0.29 -2.20
C HIS A 47 7.24 0.46 -2.09
N TRP A 48 7.29 1.66 -2.61
CA TRP A 48 8.46 2.52 -2.53
C TRP A 48 8.82 2.80 -1.06
N HIS A 49 10.10 2.79 -0.74
CA HIS A 49 10.64 2.87 0.63
C HIS A 49 10.26 1.72 1.57
N ARG A 50 9.57 0.70 1.08
CA ARG A 50 9.33 -0.55 1.82
C ARG A 50 8.80 -0.30 3.24
N LEU A 51 9.31 -1.05 4.22
CA LEU A 51 8.90 -0.95 5.62
C LEU A 51 9.06 0.48 6.20
N ALA A 52 10.14 1.19 5.84
CA ALA A 52 10.33 2.58 6.28
C ALA A 52 9.17 3.49 5.85
N GLY A 53 8.66 3.31 4.64
CA GLY A 53 7.48 4.04 4.16
C GLY A 53 6.22 3.76 4.98
N THR A 54 5.97 2.51 5.35
CA THR A 54 4.84 2.15 6.22
C THR A 54 4.99 2.73 7.61
N ILE A 55 6.19 2.64 8.22
CA ILE A 55 6.45 3.20 9.56
C ILE A 55 6.34 4.72 9.55
N ALA A 56 6.91 5.40 8.54
CA ALA A 56 6.84 6.84 8.40
C ALA A 56 5.38 7.32 8.34
N LEU A 57 4.57 6.71 7.48
CA LEU A 57 3.15 7.04 7.37
C LEU A 57 2.40 6.77 8.68
N ALA A 58 2.65 5.65 9.36
CA ALA A 58 1.99 5.29 10.61
C ALA A 58 2.31 6.27 11.73
N ASN A 59 3.58 6.70 11.85
CA ASN A 59 4.02 7.69 12.83
C ASN A 59 3.35 9.06 12.58
N VAL A 60 3.39 9.53 11.34
CA VAL A 60 2.78 10.81 10.94
C VAL A 60 1.27 10.79 11.11
N ALA A 61 0.61 9.66 10.81
CA ALA A 61 -0.82 9.46 11.02
C ALA A 61 -1.19 9.20 12.49
N SER A 62 -0.21 9.03 13.38
CA SER A 62 -0.42 8.74 14.81
C SER A 62 -1.33 7.53 15.00
N ILE A 63 -1.03 6.42 14.32
CA ILE A 63 -1.78 5.16 14.45
C ILE A 63 -1.60 4.60 15.87
N ASP A 64 -2.68 4.16 16.48
CA ASP A 64 -2.67 3.54 17.81
C ASP A 64 -3.56 2.28 17.90
N ALA A 65 -3.50 1.60 19.04
CA ALA A 65 -4.16 0.31 19.25
C ALA A 65 -5.71 0.38 19.27
N ALA A 66 -6.28 1.56 19.38
CA ALA A 66 -7.73 1.76 19.38
C ALA A 66 -8.28 1.99 17.96
N ASP A 67 -7.41 2.24 16.99
CA ASP A 67 -7.83 2.52 15.61
C ASP A 67 -8.38 1.28 14.91
N ARG A 68 -9.51 1.44 14.25
CA ARG A 68 -10.01 0.54 13.21
C ARG A 68 -9.60 1.11 11.86
N VAL A 69 -8.68 0.45 11.19
CA VAL A 69 -8.09 0.90 9.93
C VAL A 69 -8.72 0.16 8.76
N VAL A 70 -9.10 0.85 7.69
CA VAL A 70 -9.33 0.24 6.38
C VAL A 70 -8.12 0.51 5.48
N ASP A 71 -7.45 -0.55 5.02
CA ASP A 71 -6.29 -0.48 4.12
C ASP A 71 -6.78 -0.66 2.68
N VAL A 72 -6.91 0.46 1.95
CA VAL A 72 -7.53 0.52 0.62
C VAL A 72 -6.50 0.28 -0.48
N GLY A 73 -6.66 -0.84 -1.19
CA GLY A 73 -5.67 -1.34 -2.16
C GLY A 73 -4.48 -1.99 -1.45
N GLY A 74 -4.72 -2.64 -0.30
CA GLY A 74 -3.66 -3.18 0.56
C GLY A 74 -2.97 -4.44 0.05
N GLY A 75 -3.34 -4.93 -1.15
CA GLY A 75 -2.70 -6.07 -1.80
C GLY A 75 -2.74 -7.34 -0.94
N ILE A 76 -1.57 -7.96 -0.75
CA ILE A 76 -1.43 -9.14 0.13
C ILE A 76 -1.35 -8.80 1.63
N GLY A 77 -1.58 -7.55 2.03
CA GLY A 77 -1.73 -7.11 3.42
C GLY A 77 -0.42 -6.91 4.19
N GLY A 78 0.68 -6.64 3.52
CA GLY A 78 1.97 -6.38 4.18
C GLY A 78 1.92 -5.21 5.17
N PRO A 79 1.53 -3.99 4.74
CA PRO A 79 1.35 -2.87 5.64
C PRO A 79 0.36 -3.18 6.78
N ALA A 80 -0.76 -3.85 6.49
CA ALA A 80 -1.75 -4.21 7.49
C ALA A 80 -1.18 -5.09 8.62
N ARG A 81 -0.35 -6.11 8.28
CA ARG A 81 0.33 -6.95 9.28
C ARG A 81 1.33 -6.14 10.11
N GLN A 82 2.07 -5.21 9.50
CA GLN A 82 3.00 -4.33 10.20
C GLN A 82 2.24 -3.39 11.17
N LEU A 83 1.13 -2.80 10.73
CA LEU A 83 0.29 -1.95 11.58
C LEU A 83 -0.28 -2.72 12.77
N ALA A 84 -0.85 -3.88 12.53
CA ALA A 84 -1.42 -4.73 13.57
C ALA A 84 -0.37 -5.20 14.58
N GLN A 85 0.82 -5.63 14.13
CA GLN A 85 1.87 -6.12 15.00
C GLN A 85 2.51 -5.00 15.84
N ARG A 86 2.81 -3.85 15.22
CA ARG A 86 3.58 -2.77 15.87
C ARG A 86 2.71 -1.84 16.71
N PHE A 87 1.53 -1.50 16.21
CA PHE A 87 0.65 -0.51 16.84
C PHE A 87 -0.54 -1.16 17.54
N GLY A 88 -0.83 -2.43 17.26
CA GLY A 88 -1.91 -3.17 17.93
C GLY A 88 -3.31 -2.85 17.41
N CYS A 89 -3.45 -2.09 16.33
CA CYS A 89 -4.72 -1.72 15.72
C CYS A 89 -5.40 -2.89 14.99
N GLU A 90 -6.68 -2.74 14.68
CA GLU A 90 -7.42 -3.65 13.80
C GLU A 90 -7.38 -3.12 12.37
N VAL A 91 -7.08 -3.98 11.40
CA VAL A 91 -6.97 -3.58 9.99
C VAL A 91 -7.85 -4.47 9.11
N THR A 92 -8.70 -3.84 8.30
CA THR A 92 -9.43 -4.51 7.23
C THR A 92 -8.82 -4.11 5.88
N VAL A 93 -8.20 -5.06 5.21
CA VAL A 93 -7.63 -4.87 3.87
C VAL A 93 -8.76 -4.97 2.84
N VAL A 94 -8.82 -3.99 1.94
CA VAL A 94 -9.71 -4.02 0.76
C VAL A 94 -8.84 -4.07 -0.49
N ASP A 95 -8.97 -5.11 -1.29
CA ASP A 95 -8.28 -5.21 -2.57
C ASP A 95 -9.21 -5.75 -3.65
N LEU A 96 -8.99 -5.34 -4.89
CA LEU A 96 -9.80 -5.76 -6.04
C LEU A 96 -9.41 -7.16 -6.54
N THR A 97 -8.22 -7.65 -6.21
CA THR A 97 -7.62 -8.87 -6.72
C THR A 97 -7.92 -10.06 -5.79
N PRO A 98 -8.80 -11.01 -6.20
CA PRO A 98 -9.19 -12.13 -5.32
C PRO A 98 -8.00 -12.97 -4.87
N GLU A 99 -7.00 -13.16 -5.73
CA GLU A 99 -5.81 -13.93 -5.42
C GLU A 99 -4.98 -13.23 -4.32
N TYR A 100 -4.85 -11.90 -4.37
CA TYR A 100 -4.15 -11.15 -3.33
C TYR A 100 -4.85 -11.26 -1.99
N CYS A 101 -6.17 -11.18 -1.95
CA CYS A 101 -6.94 -11.39 -0.73
C CYS A 101 -6.69 -12.80 -0.15
N ALA A 102 -6.78 -13.85 -1.00
CA ALA A 102 -6.56 -15.23 -0.57
C ALA A 102 -5.11 -15.49 -0.07
N VAL A 103 -4.12 -14.95 -0.75
CA VAL A 103 -2.70 -15.00 -0.31
C VAL A 103 -2.55 -14.25 1.00
N GLY A 104 -3.10 -13.04 1.10
CA GLY A 104 -3.05 -12.20 2.29
C GLY A 104 -3.65 -12.88 3.52
N GLU A 105 -4.82 -13.50 3.40
CA GLU A 105 -5.44 -14.30 4.47
C GLU A 105 -4.52 -15.43 4.95
N ARG A 106 -3.90 -16.14 4.02
CA ARG A 106 -2.98 -17.23 4.34
C ARG A 106 -1.73 -16.74 5.07
N LEU A 107 -1.08 -15.69 4.57
CA LEU A 107 0.09 -15.09 5.21
C LEU A 107 -0.24 -14.52 6.60
N THR A 108 -1.43 -13.95 6.75
CA THR A 108 -1.91 -13.42 8.03
C THR A 108 -2.14 -14.54 9.05
N ALA A 109 -2.69 -15.69 8.63
CA ALA A 109 -2.83 -16.87 9.50
C ALA A 109 -1.46 -17.44 9.90
N TRP A 110 -0.49 -17.48 9.01
CA TRP A 110 0.86 -17.93 9.33
C TRP A 110 1.56 -17.05 10.37
N THR A 111 1.34 -15.72 10.30
CA THR A 111 1.88 -14.76 11.27
C THR A 111 1.04 -14.59 12.55
N LYS A 112 -0.04 -15.37 12.71
CA LYS A 112 -0.94 -15.37 13.89
C LYS A 112 -1.63 -14.02 14.13
N LEU A 113 -1.95 -13.28 13.05
CA LEU A 113 -2.59 -11.97 13.09
C LEU A 113 -4.05 -11.98 12.60
N GLU A 114 -4.66 -13.15 12.39
CA GLU A 114 -6.02 -13.31 11.90
C GLU A 114 -7.10 -12.70 12.81
N ASN A 115 -6.78 -12.44 14.05
CA ASN A 115 -7.66 -11.75 14.99
C ASN A 115 -7.62 -10.22 14.86
N ARG A 116 -6.69 -9.67 14.08
CA ARG A 116 -6.47 -8.22 13.90
C ARG A 116 -6.49 -7.77 12.46
N VAL A 117 -6.19 -8.65 11.53
CA VAL A 117 -6.16 -8.34 10.09
C VAL A 117 -7.15 -9.22 9.36
N SER A 118 -8.07 -8.61 8.65
CA SER A 118 -9.07 -9.26 7.81
C SER A 118 -9.01 -8.75 6.38
N PHE A 119 -9.58 -9.50 5.43
CA PHE A 119 -9.56 -9.17 4.01
C PHE A 119 -10.98 -9.12 3.44
N VAL A 120 -11.23 -8.15 2.56
CA VAL A 120 -12.46 -8.01 1.80
C VAL A 120 -12.11 -7.78 0.34
N CYS A 121 -12.46 -8.73 -0.51
CA CYS A 121 -12.26 -8.58 -1.95
C CYS A 121 -13.37 -7.68 -2.52
N ALA A 122 -13.05 -6.40 -2.74
CA ALA A 122 -14.02 -5.39 -3.19
C ALA A 122 -13.35 -4.25 -3.98
N ASN A 123 -14.20 -3.49 -4.68
CA ASN A 123 -13.77 -2.27 -5.36
C ASN A 123 -13.63 -1.12 -4.35
N ALA A 124 -12.48 -0.44 -4.36
CA ALA A 124 -12.21 0.75 -3.55
C ALA A 124 -13.18 1.92 -3.80
N LEU A 125 -13.89 1.92 -4.93
CA LEU A 125 -14.91 2.93 -5.27
C LEU A 125 -16.30 2.62 -4.70
N GLU A 126 -16.52 1.41 -4.16
CA GLU A 126 -17.79 0.94 -3.60
C GLU A 126 -17.51 -0.14 -2.54
N MET A 127 -17.00 0.29 -1.40
CA MET A 127 -16.64 -0.63 -0.32
C MET A 127 -17.89 -1.10 0.46
N PRO A 128 -18.01 -2.40 0.80
CA PRO A 128 -19.21 -2.98 1.43
C PRO A 128 -19.30 -2.67 2.94
N PHE A 129 -19.06 -1.44 3.33
CA PHE A 129 -19.09 -0.99 4.72
C PHE A 129 -20.13 0.11 4.92
N ALA A 130 -20.68 0.21 6.12
CA ALA A 130 -21.51 1.33 6.52
C ALA A 130 -20.69 2.62 6.65
N ASP A 131 -21.37 3.76 6.57
CA ASP A 131 -20.75 5.06 6.78
C ASP A 131 -20.14 5.15 8.18
N GLY A 132 -18.93 5.71 8.28
CA GLY A 132 -18.26 5.93 9.55
C GLY A 132 -17.81 4.65 10.27
N SER A 133 -17.59 3.54 9.56
CA SER A 133 -17.19 2.26 10.13
C SER A 133 -15.77 2.23 10.67
N PHE A 134 -14.91 3.14 10.19
CA PHE A 134 -13.48 3.15 10.49
C PHE A 134 -13.02 4.47 11.09
N ASP A 135 -11.89 4.41 11.81
CA ASP A 135 -11.20 5.57 12.38
C ASP A 135 -10.18 6.13 11.40
N VAL A 136 -9.56 5.26 10.59
CA VAL A 136 -8.54 5.62 9.60
C VAL A 136 -8.81 4.90 8.29
N ALA A 137 -8.78 5.64 7.16
CA ALA A 137 -8.51 5.06 5.85
C ALA A 137 -7.03 5.21 5.56
N TRP A 138 -6.40 4.08 5.32
CA TRP A 138 -5.03 3.95 4.91
C TRP A 138 -4.97 3.60 3.43
N THR A 139 -4.07 4.20 2.67
CA THR A 139 -3.77 3.76 1.30
C THR A 139 -2.29 3.97 1.00
N GLN A 140 -1.65 2.97 0.45
CA GLN A 140 -0.22 3.00 0.19
C GLN A 140 0.07 2.42 -1.19
N HIS A 141 0.45 3.30 -2.14
CA HIS A 141 0.77 2.94 -3.53
C HIS A 141 -0.37 2.22 -4.27
N ALA A 142 -1.61 2.69 -4.10
CA ALA A 142 -2.79 2.13 -4.74
C ALA A 142 -3.49 3.10 -5.68
N SER A 143 -3.52 4.39 -5.36
CA SER A 143 -4.29 5.36 -6.13
C SER A 143 -3.80 5.51 -7.58
N MET A 144 -2.52 5.18 -7.87
CA MET A 144 -1.93 5.24 -9.19
C MET A 144 -2.70 4.42 -10.25
N ASN A 145 -3.38 3.35 -9.84
CA ASN A 145 -4.18 2.50 -10.71
C ASN A 145 -5.66 2.87 -10.77
N ILE A 146 -6.10 3.83 -9.97
CA ILE A 146 -7.51 4.22 -9.89
C ILE A 146 -7.73 5.50 -10.68
N ARG A 147 -8.53 5.40 -11.77
CA ARG A 147 -8.81 6.55 -12.65
C ARG A 147 -9.77 7.54 -11.99
N ASP A 148 -10.82 7.05 -11.34
CA ASP A 148 -11.81 7.89 -10.63
C ASP A 148 -11.31 8.24 -9.23
N LYS A 149 -10.34 9.15 -9.14
CA LYS A 149 -9.83 9.63 -7.86
C LYS A 149 -10.86 10.42 -7.04
N PRO A 150 -11.72 11.28 -7.63
CA PRO A 150 -12.82 11.86 -6.89
C PRO A 150 -13.74 10.82 -6.24
N GLY A 151 -14.05 9.73 -6.95
CA GLY A 151 -14.82 8.61 -6.41
C GLY A 151 -14.10 7.93 -5.25
N LEU A 152 -12.81 7.64 -5.41
CA LEU A 152 -11.97 7.02 -4.39
C LEU A 152 -11.97 7.84 -3.07
N TYR A 153 -11.65 9.12 -3.14
CA TYR A 153 -11.57 9.95 -1.92
C TYR A 153 -12.94 10.18 -1.27
N ARG A 154 -14.03 10.30 -2.06
CA ARG A 154 -15.39 10.34 -1.51
C ARG A 154 -15.77 9.05 -0.80
N GLU A 155 -15.41 7.90 -1.36
CA GLU A 155 -15.69 6.61 -0.74
C GLU A 155 -14.88 6.40 0.55
N MET A 156 -13.61 6.79 0.56
CA MET A 156 -12.82 6.82 1.79
C MET A 156 -13.44 7.74 2.84
N ALA A 157 -13.89 8.95 2.44
CA ALA A 157 -14.59 9.85 3.34
C ALA A 157 -15.88 9.23 3.90
N ARG A 158 -16.63 8.50 3.09
CA ARG A 158 -17.87 7.85 3.53
C ARG A 158 -17.63 6.83 4.64
N VAL A 159 -16.62 5.98 4.46
CA VAL A 159 -16.37 4.87 5.42
C VAL A 159 -15.63 5.29 6.69
N ILE A 160 -14.97 6.45 6.70
CA ILE A 160 -14.33 7.02 7.90
C ILE A 160 -15.37 7.80 8.72
N ARG A 161 -15.33 7.72 10.06
CA ARG A 161 -16.13 8.60 10.92
C ARG A 161 -15.71 10.07 10.84
N SER A 162 -16.58 11.00 11.21
CA SER A 162 -16.19 12.42 11.39
C SER A 162 -15.06 12.52 12.43
N GLY A 163 -14.06 13.36 12.16
CA GLY A 163 -12.84 13.49 12.93
C GLY A 163 -11.88 12.29 12.79
N GLY A 164 -12.19 11.31 11.93
CA GLY A 164 -11.26 10.24 11.55
C GLY A 164 -10.23 10.73 10.53
N ARG A 165 -9.28 9.89 10.17
CA ARG A 165 -8.10 10.28 9.39
C ARG A 165 -8.04 9.55 8.06
N LEU A 166 -7.63 10.26 7.01
CA LEU A 166 -7.07 9.67 5.79
C LEU A 166 -5.54 9.75 5.90
N ALA A 167 -4.88 8.62 5.77
CA ALA A 167 -3.43 8.50 5.70
C ALA A 167 -3.04 7.87 4.37
N PHE A 168 -2.28 8.59 3.54
CA PHE A 168 -1.83 8.04 2.27
C PHE A 168 -0.32 8.24 2.06
N PHE A 169 0.28 7.28 1.33
CA PHE A 169 1.60 7.39 0.76
C PHE A 169 1.54 6.91 -0.68
N ASP A 170 1.75 7.81 -1.63
CA ASP A 170 1.60 7.48 -3.05
C ASP A 170 2.70 8.06 -3.94
N VAL A 171 2.78 7.53 -5.15
CA VAL A 171 3.58 8.07 -6.24
C VAL A 171 2.70 9.02 -7.06
N LEU A 172 3.13 10.26 -7.16
CA LEU A 172 2.45 11.33 -7.87
C LEU A 172 3.19 11.72 -9.16
N ALA A 173 2.51 12.41 -10.05
CA ALA A 173 3.12 12.97 -11.26
C ALA A 173 4.07 14.10 -10.91
N GLY A 174 5.33 13.97 -11.31
CA GLY A 174 6.29 15.05 -11.31
C GLY A 174 6.13 15.98 -12.54
N PRO A 175 6.87 17.11 -12.58
CA PRO A 175 6.75 18.08 -13.66
C PRO A 175 7.23 17.59 -15.03
N ASN A 176 8.06 16.58 -15.09
CA ASN A 176 8.73 16.12 -16.30
C ASN A 176 8.04 14.89 -16.94
N GLN A 177 6.78 15.03 -17.35
CA GLN A 177 6.03 13.96 -18.02
C GLN A 177 6.49 13.74 -19.49
N PRO A 178 6.23 12.55 -20.08
CA PRO A 178 5.67 11.31 -19.50
C PRO A 178 6.69 10.48 -18.73
N ILE A 179 6.22 9.53 -17.91
CA ILE A 179 7.07 8.55 -17.22
C ILE A 179 7.58 7.45 -18.16
N HIS A 180 8.67 6.80 -17.77
CA HIS A 180 9.20 5.60 -18.45
C HIS A 180 8.51 4.34 -17.92
N PHE A 181 8.10 3.47 -18.83
CA PHE A 181 7.47 2.17 -18.56
C PHE A 181 8.39 1.00 -18.93
N PRO A 182 8.17 -0.23 -18.41
CA PRO A 182 7.20 -0.57 -17.36
C PRO A 182 7.61 -0.06 -15.98
N VAL A 183 6.61 0.12 -15.12
CA VAL A 183 6.78 0.41 -13.69
C VAL A 183 5.99 -0.61 -12.87
N PRO A 184 6.24 -0.78 -11.56
CA PRO A 184 5.57 -1.80 -10.76
C PRO A 184 4.04 -1.79 -10.83
N TRP A 185 3.43 -0.61 -10.95
CA TRP A 185 1.97 -0.45 -11.01
C TRP A 185 1.39 -0.48 -12.44
N ALA A 186 2.24 -0.41 -13.48
CA ALA A 186 1.75 -0.35 -14.87
C ALA A 186 2.80 -0.81 -15.89
N GLY A 187 2.39 -1.69 -16.79
CA GLY A 187 3.18 -2.07 -17.96
C GLY A 187 3.30 -0.95 -19.00
N ASP A 188 2.28 -0.11 -19.09
CA ASP A 188 2.16 1.04 -20.01
C ASP A 188 1.25 2.14 -19.44
N ALA A 189 1.10 3.25 -20.18
CA ALA A 189 0.32 4.41 -19.75
C ALA A 189 -1.19 4.15 -19.57
N SER A 190 -1.73 3.04 -20.06
CA SER A 190 -3.17 2.76 -20.00
C SER A 190 -3.66 2.32 -18.61
N LEU A 191 -2.73 1.96 -17.72
CA LEU A 191 -2.99 1.57 -16.33
C LEU A 191 -2.39 2.54 -15.30
N SER A 192 -1.77 3.63 -15.72
CA SER A 192 -1.14 4.62 -14.83
C SER A 192 -1.91 5.94 -14.86
N PHE A 193 -2.48 6.31 -13.72
CA PHE A 193 -3.33 7.50 -13.56
C PHE A 193 -2.76 8.41 -12.45
N LEU A 194 -1.51 8.84 -12.62
CA LEU A 194 -0.86 9.74 -11.66
C LEU A 194 -1.52 11.12 -11.68
N SER A 195 -1.79 11.68 -10.50
CA SER A 195 -2.14 13.09 -10.31
C SER A 195 -0.91 13.86 -9.85
N THR A 196 -0.87 15.15 -10.11
CA THR A 196 0.13 16.05 -9.51
C THR A 196 -0.12 16.23 -8.01
N PRO A 197 0.88 16.72 -7.23
CA PRO A 197 0.68 17.04 -5.82
C PRO A 197 -0.50 17.99 -5.57
N ASP A 198 -0.63 19.06 -6.36
CA ASP A 198 -1.70 20.04 -6.17
C ASP A 198 -3.06 19.45 -6.51
N GLU A 199 -3.21 18.76 -7.65
CA GLU A 199 -4.45 18.04 -7.99
C GLU A 199 -4.86 17.05 -6.90
N THR A 200 -3.91 16.31 -6.31
CA THR A 200 -4.20 15.36 -5.25
C THR A 200 -4.73 16.04 -4.00
N ARG A 201 -4.12 17.15 -3.57
CA ARG A 201 -4.57 17.95 -2.42
C ARG A 201 -5.96 18.54 -2.64
N GLU A 202 -6.23 19.06 -3.83
CA GLU A 202 -7.54 19.60 -4.22
C GLU A 202 -8.62 18.51 -4.17
N LEU A 203 -8.38 17.36 -4.77
CA LEU A 203 -9.32 16.24 -4.79
C LEU A 203 -9.64 15.70 -3.39
N ILE A 204 -8.66 15.63 -2.50
CA ILE A 204 -8.86 15.20 -1.10
C ILE A 204 -9.66 16.27 -0.35
N ALA A 205 -9.36 17.56 -0.55
CA ALA A 205 -10.11 18.65 0.09
C ALA A 205 -11.58 18.68 -0.39
N GLU A 206 -11.84 18.50 -1.70
CA GLU A 206 -13.19 18.40 -2.26
C GLU A 206 -13.99 17.21 -1.71
N ALA A 207 -13.32 16.12 -1.31
CA ALA A 207 -13.95 14.98 -0.66
C ALA A 207 -14.32 15.24 0.82
N GLY A 208 -14.03 16.42 1.36
CA GLY A 208 -14.41 16.82 2.72
C GLY A 208 -13.32 16.59 3.76
N PHE A 209 -12.08 16.54 3.35
CA PHE A 209 -10.94 16.40 4.25
C PHE A 209 -10.19 17.72 4.45
N ARG A 210 -9.65 17.92 5.64
CA ARG A 210 -8.75 19.01 6.02
C ARG A 210 -7.34 18.48 6.17
N GLU A 211 -6.39 19.07 5.48
CA GLU A 211 -4.98 18.71 5.56
C GLU A 211 -4.41 18.92 6.97
N ILE A 212 -3.70 17.92 7.50
CA ILE A 212 -2.95 17.96 8.75
C ILE A 212 -1.46 18.00 8.46
N VAL A 213 -0.99 17.05 7.61
CA VAL A 213 0.42 16.91 7.22
C VAL A 213 0.50 16.63 5.73
N TRP A 214 1.49 17.27 5.10
CA TRP A 214 1.89 16.98 3.72
C TRP A 214 3.41 16.98 3.62
N LEU A 215 3.99 15.84 3.25
CA LEU A 215 5.44 15.64 3.13
C LEU A 215 5.81 15.26 1.71
N VAL A 216 6.72 16.03 1.11
CA VAL A 216 7.35 15.77 -0.19
C VAL A 216 8.81 16.23 -0.14
N GLY A 217 9.67 15.72 -1.03
CA GLY A 217 11.08 16.12 -1.10
C GLY A 217 11.80 15.92 0.24
N ASP A 218 12.63 16.89 0.64
CA ASP A 218 13.48 16.81 1.83
C ASP A 218 12.71 16.45 3.11
N ALA A 219 11.49 16.99 3.28
CA ALA A 219 10.66 16.68 4.47
C ALA A 219 10.19 15.23 4.49
N LEU A 220 9.92 14.64 3.33
CA LEU A 220 9.62 13.21 3.21
C LEU A 220 10.87 12.37 3.49
N ASP A 221 12.01 12.76 2.93
CA ASP A 221 13.27 12.04 3.08
C ASP A 221 13.71 12.00 4.56
N GLU A 222 13.60 13.11 5.28
CA GLU A 222 13.88 13.18 6.72
C GLU A 222 12.96 12.26 7.56
N GLU A 223 11.68 12.14 7.20
CA GLU A 223 10.75 11.26 7.90
C GLU A 223 11.06 9.79 7.61
N LEU A 224 11.40 9.47 6.36
CA LEU A 224 11.81 8.13 5.96
C LEU A 224 13.13 7.70 6.63
N GLU A 225 14.10 8.61 6.79
CA GLU A 225 15.33 8.36 7.52
C GLU A 225 15.06 8.08 9.01
N ARG A 226 14.17 8.86 9.64
CA ARG A 226 13.73 8.60 11.03
C ARG A 226 13.08 7.23 11.17
N ALA A 227 12.16 6.88 10.28
CA ALA A 227 11.49 5.59 10.28
C ALA A 227 12.45 4.41 10.02
N ASN A 228 13.48 4.61 9.20
CA ASN A 228 14.51 3.59 8.92
C ASN A 228 15.50 3.39 10.07
N SER A 229 15.56 4.34 11.01
CA SER A 229 16.40 4.24 12.22
C SER A 229 15.76 3.39 13.32
N ASP A 230 14.49 3.03 13.17
CA ASP A 230 13.79 2.12 14.07
C ASP A 230 14.39 0.70 13.92
N PRO A 231 14.93 0.10 15.00
CA PRO A 231 15.65 -1.17 14.88
C PRO A 231 14.69 -2.30 14.49
N VAL A 232 14.68 -2.63 13.23
CA VAL A 232 14.13 -3.90 12.74
C VAL A 232 15.27 -4.90 12.80
N GLU A 233 15.17 -5.90 13.66
CA GLU A 233 16.16 -6.98 13.65
C GLU A 233 16.16 -7.64 12.27
N PRO A 234 17.31 -7.62 11.56
CA PRO A 234 17.37 -8.26 10.26
C PRO A 234 17.21 -9.76 10.46
N SER A 235 16.17 -10.35 9.88
CA SER A 235 16.11 -11.81 9.80
C SER A 235 17.37 -12.34 9.09
N PRO A 236 18.07 -13.33 9.66
CA PRO A 236 19.24 -13.94 9.03
C PRO A 236 18.89 -14.66 7.71
N HIS A 237 17.62 -14.97 7.50
CA HIS A 237 17.09 -15.64 6.31
C HIS A 237 16.19 -14.67 5.54
N ARG A 238 16.55 -14.31 4.29
CA ARG A 238 15.75 -13.48 3.39
C ARG A 238 15.50 -14.20 2.05
N PRO A 239 14.74 -15.31 2.05
CA PRO A 239 14.46 -16.06 0.83
C PRO A 239 13.56 -15.28 -0.11
N LEU A 240 12.71 -14.42 0.44
CA LEU A 240 11.73 -13.67 -0.30
C LEU A 240 12.32 -12.38 -0.87
N ASN A 241 11.81 -11.96 -2.03
CA ASN A 241 12.19 -10.70 -2.65
C ASN A 241 10.98 -10.08 -3.38
N PRO A 242 10.95 -8.76 -3.59
CA PRO A 242 9.84 -8.08 -4.27
C PRO A 242 9.60 -8.53 -5.71
N GLY A 243 10.61 -9.13 -6.32
CA GLY A 243 10.51 -9.67 -7.69
C GLY A 243 9.48 -10.81 -7.81
N LEU A 244 9.13 -11.47 -6.70
CA LEU A 244 8.07 -12.49 -6.69
C LEU A 244 6.71 -11.92 -7.13
N LEU A 245 6.44 -10.65 -6.85
CA LEU A 245 5.20 -9.97 -7.26
C LEU A 245 5.26 -9.38 -8.67
N ASN A 246 6.47 -9.07 -9.17
CA ASN A 246 6.68 -8.41 -10.47
C ASN A 246 7.05 -9.36 -11.61
N GLY A 247 7.35 -10.61 -11.29
CA GLY A 247 7.82 -11.56 -12.29
C GLY A 247 9.15 -11.14 -12.97
N PRO A 248 9.38 -11.57 -14.22
CA PRO A 248 10.67 -11.41 -14.90
C PRO A 248 11.07 -9.95 -15.18
N ASP A 249 10.12 -9.02 -15.20
CA ASP A 249 10.37 -7.59 -15.47
C ASP A 249 10.73 -6.78 -14.22
N ALA A 250 10.79 -7.38 -13.03
CA ALA A 250 11.05 -6.72 -11.75
C ALA A 250 12.26 -5.78 -11.76
N ALA A 251 13.39 -6.23 -12.29
CA ALA A 251 14.61 -5.44 -12.36
C ALA A 251 14.46 -4.20 -13.27
N ARG A 252 13.77 -4.36 -14.41
CA ARG A 252 13.50 -3.27 -15.36
C ARG A 252 12.52 -2.25 -14.77
N MET A 253 11.48 -2.73 -14.09
CA MET A 253 10.51 -1.88 -13.39
C MET A 253 11.19 -1.04 -12.32
N GLY A 254 12.04 -1.66 -11.47
CA GLY A 254 12.80 -0.96 -10.46
C GLY A 254 13.77 0.10 -11.03
N ALA A 255 14.48 -0.24 -12.11
CA ALA A 255 15.36 0.70 -12.81
C ALA A 255 14.57 1.92 -13.35
N ASN A 256 13.38 1.69 -13.92
CA ASN A 256 12.52 2.77 -14.41
C ASN A 256 11.97 3.64 -13.28
N VAL A 257 11.62 3.09 -12.11
CA VAL A 257 11.23 3.90 -10.94
C VAL A 257 12.39 4.82 -10.54
N GLY A 258 13.60 4.29 -10.37
CA GLY A 258 14.78 5.10 -10.06
C GLY A 258 15.06 6.19 -11.11
N ARG A 259 14.94 5.85 -12.38
CA ARG A 259 15.09 6.81 -13.48
C ARG A 259 14.01 7.90 -13.47
N ASN A 260 12.73 7.52 -13.32
CA ASN A 260 11.61 8.46 -13.25
C ASN A 260 11.76 9.43 -12.06
N SER A 261 12.23 8.93 -10.91
CA SER A 261 12.51 9.77 -9.74
C SER A 261 13.66 10.74 -10.02
N ALA A 262 14.81 10.27 -10.51
CA ALA A 262 15.98 11.09 -10.79
C ALA A 262 15.72 12.17 -11.85
N GLU A 263 14.83 11.88 -12.81
CA GLU A 263 14.42 12.82 -13.86
C GLU A 263 13.25 13.73 -13.43
N GLY A 264 12.76 13.63 -12.18
CA GLY A 264 11.62 14.42 -11.68
C GLY A 264 10.30 14.12 -12.41
N ARG A 265 10.12 12.89 -12.91
CA ARG A 265 8.89 12.45 -13.57
C ARG A 265 7.85 11.93 -12.59
N ILE A 266 8.32 11.45 -11.44
CA ILE A 266 7.48 11.02 -10.32
C ILE A 266 7.96 11.66 -9.02
N ILE A 267 7.03 11.83 -8.07
CA ILE A 267 7.26 12.40 -6.75
C ILE A 267 6.58 11.47 -5.73
N GLY A 268 7.27 11.12 -4.65
CA GLY A 268 6.64 10.48 -3.49
C GLY A 268 5.98 11.52 -2.61
N ALA A 269 4.81 11.21 -2.06
CA ALA A 269 4.13 12.09 -1.11
C ALA A 269 3.46 11.29 0.00
N ILE A 270 3.68 11.74 1.25
CA ILE A 270 2.89 11.34 2.41
C ILE A 270 1.92 12.46 2.75
N GLY A 271 0.65 12.10 2.96
CA GLY A 271 -0.38 13.02 3.41
C GLY A 271 -1.24 12.44 4.51
N VAL A 272 -1.54 13.25 5.51
CA VAL A 272 -2.50 12.95 6.56
C VAL A 272 -3.55 14.05 6.60
N TYR A 273 -4.81 13.65 6.61
CA TYR A 273 -5.95 14.53 6.57
C TYR A 273 -6.99 14.09 7.59
N GLU A 274 -7.75 15.03 8.13
CA GLU A 274 -8.87 14.79 9.02
C GLU A 274 -10.19 14.95 8.25
N ARG A 275 -11.13 14.02 8.44
CA ARG A 275 -12.48 14.15 7.91
C ARG A 275 -13.27 15.19 8.70
N ASN A 276 -13.84 16.18 8.00
CA ASN A 276 -14.71 17.21 8.56
C ASN A 276 -16.00 16.66 9.16
#